data_e9c0c4a85054b3e982f757b7c90c32fd
#
_entry.id   e9c0c4a85054b3e982f757b7c90c32fd
#
_cell.length_a   1.000
_cell.length_b   1.000
_cell.length_c   1.000
_cell.angle_alpha   90.00
_cell.angle_beta   90.00
_cell.angle_gamma   90.00
#
_symmetry.space_group_name_H-M   'P 1'
#
loop_
_entity.id
_entity.type
_entity.pdbx_description
1 polymer ?
#
loop_
_entity_poly.entity_id
_entity_poly.type
_entity_poly.pdbx_seq_one_letter_code
_entity_poly.pdbx_strand_id
1 'polypeptide(L)'
;MHPSADLFPASPTTPGSPPRLARRATWALRIGLILTAFLLPLLALEALFRVDGPFLPGNYDTGIRLVRHPVYGHYHPPDHQLWIQRDEFTTHIQTNAAGQRGRSIPVEKPPGTFRILVLGDSFVEAEQVHEHERFIRQLEAILNAQVGGPGGPTRYEVVDGGCGGWGTAQELLYLREQGLAYQPDLVLLAFFVGNDVGDNSIELALDGKREFAIKPYYVPRPDGTLELLHPNPPAPGVLGHVANVLRLHSTAYNFLESGVLRKLGRDDLLSAWRTLDALERPRYQGNLVYRTRLTDDWRSGWAITDALLGMVRDEAVQHGSRFGLVLVPTRGQVSDEAWRGIAGRDGGRQAGLDRTFPNSQLQKIAARLSTPFLDLVPPLRAALGEGQGPLYYDNDQHWTAAGHAVAAQAIGRFLREQWAVGS
;
A
#
# COMPACT_ATOMS: atom_id res chain seq x y z
N MET A 1 61.92 68.01 -59.11
CA MET A 1 60.97 66.93 -59.50
C MET A 1 60.90 65.96 -58.34
N HIS A 2 59.83 66.01 -57.61
CA HIS A 2 59.57 65.13 -56.46
C HIS A 2 58.60 64.04 -56.89
N PRO A 3 58.76 62.83 -56.43
CA PRO A 3 57.63 61.88 -56.43
C PRO A 3 56.89 61.90 -55.09
N SER A 4 55.60 61.89 -55.21
CA SER A 4 54.59 61.85 -54.18
C SER A 4 54.64 60.52 -53.34
N ALA A 5 54.53 60.66 -52.02
CA ALA A 5 54.33 59.51 -51.13
C ALA A 5 52.87 59.16 -51.07
N ASP A 6 52.56 57.93 -51.48
CA ASP A 6 51.20 57.37 -51.34
C ASP A 6 50.92 57.03 -49.87
N LEU A 7 49.89 57.70 -49.32
CA LEU A 7 49.28 57.39 -48.01
C LEU A 7 48.23 56.27 -48.22
N PHE A 8 48.60 55.05 -47.89
CA PHE A 8 47.59 53.96 -47.67
C PHE A 8 47.00 54.03 -46.29
N PRO A 9 45.67 54.00 -46.15
CA PRO A 9 45.06 53.93 -44.86
C PRO A 9 45.27 52.53 -44.25
N ALA A 10 45.65 52.50 -42.96
CA ALA A 10 45.79 51.25 -42.16
C ALA A 10 44.50 50.43 -42.13
N SER A 11 44.59 49.17 -42.51
CA SER A 11 43.52 48.24 -42.44
C SER A 11 43.04 48.08 -40.98
N PRO A 12 41.71 48.02 -40.71
CA PRO A 12 41.19 47.81 -39.34
C PRO A 12 41.64 46.44 -38.83
N THR A 13 42.31 46.44 -37.67
CA THR A 13 42.67 45.22 -36.94
C THR A 13 41.41 44.54 -36.44
N THR A 14 41.07 43.42 -37.02
CA THR A 14 40.01 42.55 -36.48
C THR A 14 40.38 42.09 -35.08
N PRO A 15 39.49 42.24 -34.08
CA PRO A 15 39.78 41.79 -32.74
C PRO A 15 39.95 40.27 -32.73
N GLY A 16 41.13 39.82 -32.31
CA GLY A 16 41.49 38.41 -32.24
C GLY A 16 40.51 37.61 -31.38
N SER A 17 40.14 36.46 -31.88
CA SER A 17 39.22 35.55 -31.13
C SER A 17 39.83 35.23 -29.76
N PRO A 18 39.03 35.30 -28.68
CA PRO A 18 39.56 35.06 -27.34
C PRO A 18 40.14 33.63 -27.23
N PRO A 19 41.20 33.45 -26.42
CA PRO A 19 41.89 32.17 -26.28
C PRO A 19 40.94 31.07 -25.83
N ARG A 20 41.14 29.85 -26.30
CA ARG A 20 40.24 28.69 -26.04
C ARG A 20 39.93 28.47 -24.55
N LEU A 21 40.84 28.78 -23.64
CA LEU A 21 40.66 28.74 -22.19
C LEU A 21 39.65 29.78 -21.71
N ALA A 22 39.69 31.01 -22.21
CA ALA A 22 38.71 32.06 -21.84
C ALA A 22 37.30 31.72 -22.34
N ARG A 23 37.17 31.12 -23.51
CA ARG A 23 35.87 30.58 -23.99
C ARG A 23 35.32 29.47 -23.09
N ARG A 24 36.15 28.52 -22.65
CA ARG A 24 35.72 27.45 -21.74
C ARG A 24 35.29 28.01 -20.39
N ALA A 25 36.01 28.94 -19.82
CA ALA A 25 35.66 29.62 -18.56
C ALA A 25 34.32 30.38 -18.69
N THR A 26 34.09 31.09 -19.78
CA THR A 26 32.83 31.80 -20.05
C THR A 26 31.65 30.84 -20.21
N TRP A 27 31.83 29.70 -20.87
CA TRP A 27 30.79 28.68 -21.00
C TRP A 27 30.50 28.01 -19.64
N ALA A 28 31.51 27.68 -18.85
CA ALA A 28 31.36 27.13 -17.53
C ALA A 28 30.56 28.10 -16.59
N LEU A 29 30.90 29.41 -16.65
CA LEU A 29 30.17 30.43 -15.90
C LEU A 29 28.71 30.56 -16.36
N ARG A 30 28.45 30.55 -17.66
CA ARG A 30 27.09 30.59 -18.19
C ARG A 30 26.26 29.37 -17.77
N ILE A 31 26.84 28.17 -17.88
CA ILE A 31 26.19 26.94 -17.43
C ILE A 31 25.93 27.00 -15.92
N GLY A 32 26.92 27.44 -15.13
CA GLY A 32 26.77 27.63 -13.69
C GLY A 32 25.64 28.59 -13.34
N LEU A 33 25.56 29.75 -14.01
CA LEU A 33 24.46 30.71 -13.80
C LEU A 33 23.09 30.15 -14.19
N ILE A 34 22.99 29.43 -15.30
CA ILE A 34 21.75 28.77 -15.73
C ILE A 34 21.34 27.71 -14.69
N LEU A 35 22.26 26.85 -14.28
CA LEU A 35 21.96 25.83 -13.25
C LEU A 35 21.52 26.48 -11.93
N THR A 36 22.23 27.54 -11.49
CA THR A 36 21.86 28.25 -10.26
C THR A 36 20.50 28.91 -10.37
N ALA A 37 20.18 29.53 -11.51
CA ALA A 37 18.89 30.16 -11.76
C ALA A 37 17.70 29.17 -11.75
N PHE A 38 17.94 27.91 -12.11
CA PHE A 38 16.92 26.85 -12.03
C PHE A 38 16.89 26.15 -10.66
N LEU A 39 18.06 25.86 -10.07
CA LEU A 39 18.16 25.08 -8.83
C LEU A 39 17.74 25.91 -7.60
N LEU A 40 18.10 27.19 -7.52
CA LEU A 40 17.76 28.04 -6.37
C LEU A 40 16.26 28.17 -6.15
N PRO A 41 15.42 28.46 -7.16
CA PRO A 41 13.97 28.49 -7.00
C PRO A 41 13.39 27.11 -6.60
N LEU A 42 13.92 26.02 -7.15
CA LEU A 42 13.47 24.67 -6.79
C LEU A 42 13.83 24.32 -5.35
N LEU A 43 15.01 24.66 -4.89
CA LEU A 43 15.42 24.47 -3.48
C LEU A 43 14.60 25.36 -2.52
N ALA A 44 14.32 26.61 -2.91
CA ALA A 44 13.46 27.48 -2.14
C ALA A 44 12.02 26.96 -2.05
N LEU A 45 11.49 26.43 -3.15
CA LEU A 45 10.18 25.81 -3.20
C LEU A 45 10.16 24.51 -2.35
N GLU A 46 11.19 23.69 -2.45
CA GLU A 46 11.35 22.49 -1.62
C GLU A 46 11.39 22.84 -0.13
N ALA A 47 12.19 23.86 0.25
CA ALA A 47 12.27 24.33 1.62
C ALA A 47 10.92 24.87 2.12
N LEU A 48 10.20 25.63 1.28
CA LEU A 48 8.87 26.16 1.60
C LEU A 48 7.87 25.03 1.86
N PHE A 49 7.86 23.98 1.03
CA PHE A 49 6.92 22.86 1.18
C PHE A 49 7.28 21.92 2.36
N ARG A 50 8.51 21.98 2.88
CA ARG A 50 8.91 21.21 4.07
C ARG A 50 8.63 21.87 5.40
N VAL A 51 8.32 23.20 5.39
CA VAL A 51 8.30 24.00 6.65
C VAL A 51 7.18 23.60 7.59
N ASP A 52 6.02 23.19 7.15
CA ASP A 52 4.92 22.76 8.03
C ASP A 52 3.80 22.04 7.27
N GLY A 53 3.72 20.77 7.25
CA GLY A 53 2.55 20.02 6.81
C GLY A 53 1.87 20.51 5.50
N PRO A 54 0.65 20.15 5.23
CA PRO A 54 -0.03 20.50 3.99
C PRO A 54 -0.45 21.97 3.95
N PHE A 55 0.46 22.86 3.53
CA PHE A 55 0.20 24.31 3.42
C PHE A 55 -0.74 24.71 2.31
N LEU A 56 -0.84 23.93 1.27
CA LEU A 56 -1.64 24.27 0.12
C LEU A 56 -2.95 23.50 0.14
N PRO A 57 -4.10 24.16 -0.01
CA PRO A 57 -5.37 23.46 -0.15
C PRO A 57 -5.33 22.65 -1.44
N GLY A 58 -5.27 21.35 -1.30
CA GLY A 58 -5.30 20.40 -2.40
C GLY A 58 -4.28 19.29 -2.25
N ASN A 59 -4.75 18.09 -2.41
CA ASN A 59 -4.05 16.82 -2.30
C ASN A 59 -2.64 16.85 -2.90
N TYR A 60 -1.62 16.89 -2.05
CA TYR A 60 -0.25 16.71 -2.53
C TYR A 60 0.07 15.27 -2.78
N ASP A 61 -0.47 14.41 -1.92
CA ASP A 61 -0.28 13.00 -2.07
C ASP A 61 -1.59 12.26 -2.06
N THR A 62 -1.70 11.30 -2.94
CA THR A 62 -2.90 10.51 -3.16
C THR A 62 -2.84 9.16 -2.47
N GLY A 63 -1.82 8.94 -1.63
CA GLY A 63 -1.64 7.71 -0.87
C GLY A 63 -0.20 7.51 -0.42
N ILE A 64 0.03 6.50 0.40
CA ILE A 64 1.39 6.07 0.77
C ILE A 64 2.16 5.70 -0.49
N ARG A 65 3.41 6.16 -0.54
CA ARG A 65 4.28 5.83 -1.66
C ARG A 65 4.75 4.43 -1.57
N LEU A 66 4.61 3.74 -2.69
CA LEU A 66 5.12 2.40 -2.86
C LEU A 66 6.33 2.44 -3.77
N VAL A 67 7.38 1.70 -3.39
CA VAL A 67 8.58 1.49 -4.20
C VAL A 67 8.63 0.04 -4.63
N ARG A 68 9.32 -0.24 -5.74
CA ARG A 68 9.51 -1.62 -6.20
C ARG A 68 10.28 -2.41 -5.16
N HIS A 69 9.77 -3.60 -4.88
CA HIS A 69 10.43 -4.56 -4.02
C HIS A 69 10.70 -5.87 -4.78
N PRO A 70 11.92 -6.43 -4.72
CA PRO A 70 12.29 -7.58 -5.53
C PRO A 70 11.49 -8.85 -5.22
N VAL A 71 10.97 -8.98 -4.00
CA VAL A 71 10.21 -10.14 -3.55
C VAL A 71 8.70 -9.88 -3.62
N TYR A 72 8.23 -8.74 -3.09
CA TYR A 72 6.78 -8.46 -2.97
C TYR A 72 6.20 -7.71 -4.17
N GLY A 73 7.04 -7.32 -5.16
CA GLY A 73 6.63 -6.44 -6.26
C GLY A 73 6.65 -4.97 -5.85
N HIS A 74 6.01 -4.62 -4.75
CA HIS A 74 6.03 -3.28 -4.17
C HIS A 74 5.99 -3.34 -2.64
N TYR A 75 6.52 -2.29 -1.98
CA TYR A 75 6.47 -2.08 -0.54
C TYR A 75 6.71 -0.60 -0.20
N HIS A 76 6.58 -0.25 1.06
CA HIS A 76 6.86 1.11 1.51
C HIS A 76 8.37 1.40 1.53
N PRO A 77 8.79 2.64 1.20
CA PRO A 77 10.16 3.06 1.44
C PRO A 77 10.45 3.08 2.94
N PRO A 78 11.66 2.66 3.38
CA PRO A 78 12.06 2.76 4.78
C PRO A 78 12.26 4.22 5.21
N ASP A 79 12.04 4.51 6.50
CA ASP A 79 12.27 5.80 7.16
C ASP A 79 11.64 6.99 6.41
N HIS A 80 10.44 6.78 5.86
CA HIS A 80 9.75 7.77 5.06
C HIS A 80 8.61 8.42 5.85
N GLN A 81 8.41 9.74 5.60
CA GLN A 81 7.33 10.51 6.20
C GLN A 81 6.59 11.28 5.12
N LEU A 82 5.27 11.31 5.19
CA LEU A 82 4.44 12.09 4.29
C LEU A 82 3.11 12.46 4.94
N TRP A 83 2.52 13.55 4.44
CA TRP A 83 1.13 13.88 4.69
C TRP A 83 0.28 13.40 3.52
N ILE A 84 -0.81 12.70 3.83
CA ILE A 84 -1.85 12.35 2.88
C ILE A 84 -3.04 13.26 3.16
N GLN A 85 -3.50 13.96 2.13
CA GLN A 85 -4.68 14.79 2.22
C GLN A 85 -5.66 14.37 1.14
N ARG A 86 -6.84 13.94 1.57
CA ARG A 86 -7.99 13.59 0.74
C ARG A 86 -9.20 14.39 1.17
N ASP A 87 -10.28 14.35 0.40
CA ASP A 87 -11.50 15.09 0.73
C ASP A 87 -12.11 14.66 2.08
N GLU A 88 -11.89 13.41 2.48
CA GLU A 88 -12.51 12.82 3.66
C GLU A 88 -11.57 12.70 4.86
N PHE A 89 -10.25 12.79 4.65
CA PHE A 89 -9.27 12.65 5.74
C PHE A 89 -7.95 13.36 5.45
N THR A 90 -7.25 13.70 6.52
CA THR A 90 -5.86 14.16 6.49
C THR A 90 -5.08 13.39 7.52
N THR A 91 -4.00 12.71 7.10
CA THR A 91 -3.18 11.87 7.99
C THR A 91 -1.71 12.10 7.78
N HIS A 92 -0.94 11.96 8.84
CA HIS A 92 0.51 11.92 8.79
C HIS A 92 0.97 10.45 8.85
N ILE A 93 1.69 10.01 7.84
CA ILE A 93 2.20 8.66 7.72
C ILE A 93 3.70 8.66 7.98
N GLN A 94 4.14 7.67 8.73
CA GLN A 94 5.55 7.41 8.97
C GLN A 94 5.82 5.92 8.83
N THR A 95 6.85 5.56 8.05
CA THR A 95 7.37 4.20 7.97
C THR A 95 8.68 4.09 8.75
N ASN A 96 8.94 2.92 9.31
CA ASN A 96 10.17 2.63 10.04
C ASN A 96 11.29 2.10 9.10
N ALA A 97 12.45 1.78 9.65
CA ALA A 97 13.60 1.28 8.91
C ALA A 97 13.34 -0.05 8.15
N ALA A 98 12.33 -0.83 8.58
CA ALA A 98 11.89 -2.04 7.89
C ALA A 98 10.81 -1.77 6.81
N GLY A 99 10.42 -0.52 6.59
CA GLY A 99 9.33 -0.15 5.68
C GLY A 99 7.93 -0.39 6.25
N GLN A 100 7.78 -0.84 7.49
CA GLN A 100 6.48 -1.00 8.13
C GLN A 100 5.93 0.36 8.54
N ARG A 101 4.61 0.55 8.45
CA ARG A 101 3.98 1.76 8.96
C ARG A 101 4.04 1.82 10.48
N GLY A 102 4.47 2.97 11.00
CA GLY A 102 4.50 3.25 12.43
C GLY A 102 5.86 3.00 13.09
N ARG A 103 5.82 2.70 14.39
CA ARG A 103 7.03 2.56 15.19
C ARG A 103 7.87 1.35 14.80
N SER A 104 9.18 1.44 15.02
CA SER A 104 10.07 0.29 14.93
C SER A 104 9.83 -0.70 16.10
N ILE A 105 9.75 -1.97 15.75
CA ILE A 105 9.74 -3.08 16.71
C ILE A 105 11.07 -3.82 16.55
N PRO A 106 11.84 -4.06 17.63
CA PRO A 106 13.08 -4.83 17.55
C PRO A 106 12.81 -6.24 17.01
N VAL A 107 13.66 -6.72 16.10
CA VAL A 107 13.55 -8.09 15.56
C VAL A 107 13.71 -9.10 16.71
N GLU A 108 14.72 -8.90 17.57
CA GLU A 108 14.89 -9.71 18.77
C GLU A 108 13.68 -9.54 19.70
N LYS A 109 13.05 -10.66 20.07
CA LYS A 109 11.88 -10.65 20.94
C LYS A 109 12.31 -10.57 22.41
N PRO A 110 11.89 -9.50 23.15
CA PRO A 110 12.20 -9.40 24.58
C PRO A 110 11.57 -10.54 25.39
N PRO A 111 12.21 -11.00 26.48
CA PRO A 111 11.63 -11.98 27.38
C PRO A 111 10.24 -11.55 27.89
N GLY A 112 9.32 -12.51 28.01
CA GLY A 112 7.96 -12.25 28.49
C GLY A 112 7.06 -11.52 27.49
N THR A 113 7.50 -11.29 26.23
CA THR A 113 6.71 -10.65 25.19
C THR A 113 5.93 -11.69 24.39
N PHE A 114 4.62 -11.46 24.21
CA PHE A 114 3.79 -12.17 23.25
C PHE A 114 3.63 -11.32 21.98
N ARG A 115 4.10 -11.83 20.84
CA ARG A 115 4.05 -11.13 19.56
C ARG A 115 2.95 -11.63 18.66
N ILE A 116 2.20 -10.70 18.10
CA ILE A 116 1.17 -10.93 17.09
C ILE A 116 1.63 -10.25 15.81
N LEU A 117 1.86 -11.02 14.76
CA LEU A 117 2.07 -10.48 13.42
C LEU A 117 0.71 -10.40 12.72
N VAL A 118 0.34 -9.21 12.26
CA VAL A 118 -0.89 -9.00 11.47
C VAL A 118 -0.51 -8.81 10.02
N LEU A 119 -0.90 -9.74 9.17
CA LEU A 119 -0.78 -9.68 7.72
C LEU A 119 -2.06 -9.11 7.11
N GLY A 120 -1.96 -8.42 5.99
CA GLY A 120 -3.09 -7.92 5.24
C GLY A 120 -2.71 -6.83 4.23
N ASP A 121 -3.74 -6.20 3.69
CA ASP A 121 -3.66 -5.19 2.65
C ASP A 121 -3.74 -3.74 3.21
N SER A 122 -4.44 -2.89 2.48
CA SER A 122 -4.69 -1.48 2.83
C SER A 122 -5.50 -1.30 4.12
N PHE A 123 -6.28 -2.31 4.58
CA PHE A 123 -6.97 -2.23 5.85
C PHE A 123 -6.03 -2.40 7.05
N VAL A 124 -4.95 -3.14 6.90
CA VAL A 124 -3.89 -3.24 7.91
C VAL A 124 -2.97 -2.03 7.83
N GLU A 125 -2.58 -1.59 6.63
CA GLU A 125 -1.84 -0.36 6.39
C GLU A 125 -2.56 0.88 6.92
N ALA A 126 -3.86 1.00 6.62
CA ALA A 126 -4.80 2.00 7.15
C ALA A 126 -4.36 3.46 6.99
N GLU A 127 -3.99 3.87 5.75
CA GLU A 127 -3.53 5.25 5.46
C GLU A 127 -4.54 6.35 5.84
N GLN A 128 -5.80 6.00 5.98
CA GLN A 128 -6.92 6.92 6.21
C GLN A 128 -6.98 7.47 7.64
N VAL A 129 -6.30 6.83 8.60
CA VAL A 129 -6.36 7.17 10.02
C VAL A 129 -4.98 7.39 10.61
N HIS A 130 -4.89 8.12 11.74
CA HIS A 130 -3.63 8.30 12.45
C HIS A 130 -3.11 7.00 13.05
N GLU A 131 -1.79 6.92 13.33
CA GLU A 131 -1.14 5.71 13.83
C GLU A 131 -1.84 5.11 15.06
N HIS A 132 -2.23 5.93 16.03
CA HIS A 132 -2.87 5.47 17.27
C HIS A 132 -4.34 5.03 17.07
N GLU A 133 -4.96 5.39 15.94
CA GLU A 133 -6.35 5.04 15.60
C GLU A 133 -6.43 3.71 14.83
N ARG A 134 -5.32 3.20 14.32
CA ARG A 134 -5.26 1.93 13.61
C ARG A 134 -5.66 0.77 14.53
N PHE A 135 -6.44 -0.18 14.01
CA PHE A 135 -6.89 -1.31 14.82
C PHE A 135 -5.75 -2.12 15.44
N ILE A 136 -4.60 -2.25 14.76
CA ILE A 136 -3.43 -2.96 15.27
C ILE A 136 -2.82 -2.27 16.51
N ARG A 137 -2.81 -0.93 16.54
CA ARG A 137 -2.30 -0.17 17.70
C ARG A 137 -3.31 -0.17 18.84
N GLN A 138 -4.61 -0.04 18.52
CA GLN A 138 -5.66 -0.16 19.53
C GLN A 138 -5.73 -1.56 20.12
N LEU A 139 -5.56 -2.61 19.28
CA LEU A 139 -5.47 -4.00 19.76
C LEU A 139 -4.30 -4.18 20.74
N GLU A 140 -3.12 -3.68 20.39
CA GLU A 140 -1.96 -3.72 21.27
C GLU A 140 -2.24 -3.02 22.60
N ALA A 141 -2.89 -1.86 22.58
CA ALA A 141 -3.26 -1.12 23.79
C ALA A 141 -4.30 -1.90 24.64
N ILE A 142 -5.32 -2.49 24.00
CA ILE A 142 -6.36 -3.31 24.68
C ILE A 142 -5.71 -4.51 25.37
N LEU A 143 -4.78 -5.21 24.70
CA LEU A 143 -4.12 -6.37 25.27
C LEU A 143 -3.19 -5.98 26.42
N ASN A 144 -2.43 -4.89 26.27
CA ASN A 144 -1.52 -4.42 27.31
C ASN A 144 -2.24 -3.82 28.54
N ALA A 145 -3.46 -3.33 28.40
CA ALA A 145 -4.26 -2.90 29.54
C ALA A 145 -4.70 -4.06 30.46
N GLN A 146 -4.54 -5.30 30.02
CA GLN A 146 -4.97 -6.53 30.71
C GLN A 146 -3.80 -7.42 31.12
N VAL A 147 -2.55 -6.94 31.02
CA VAL A 147 -1.34 -7.66 31.41
C VAL A 147 -1.29 -7.77 32.94
N GLY A 148 -0.84 -8.92 33.45
CA GLY A 148 -0.55 -9.09 34.88
C GLY A 148 -1.13 -10.35 35.53
N GLY A 149 -1.70 -11.27 34.74
CA GLY A 149 -2.10 -12.59 35.26
C GLY A 149 -0.89 -13.48 35.60
N PRO A 150 -0.99 -14.36 36.61
CA PRO A 150 0.09 -15.26 36.99
C PRO A 150 0.50 -16.17 35.81
N GLY A 151 1.79 -16.12 35.41
CA GLY A 151 2.33 -16.96 34.33
C GLY A 151 2.00 -16.51 32.92
N GLY A 152 1.28 -15.39 32.73
CA GLY A 152 1.02 -14.78 31.44
C GLY A 152 2.19 -13.91 30.94
N PRO A 153 2.11 -13.39 29.71
CA PRO A 153 3.10 -12.46 29.19
C PRO A 153 3.08 -11.14 29.97
N THR A 154 4.25 -10.51 30.06
CA THR A 154 4.37 -9.19 30.68
C THR A 154 4.10 -8.06 29.69
N ARG A 155 4.00 -8.38 28.38
CA ARG A 155 3.80 -7.42 27.30
C ARG A 155 3.27 -8.10 26.04
N TYR A 156 2.41 -7.38 25.33
CA TYR A 156 1.99 -7.70 23.97
C TYR A 156 2.62 -6.72 22.98
N GLU A 157 3.08 -7.23 21.84
CA GLU A 157 3.51 -6.44 20.68
C GLU A 157 2.77 -6.87 19.43
N VAL A 158 2.22 -5.89 18.70
CA VAL A 158 1.55 -6.14 17.42
C VAL A 158 2.42 -5.61 16.28
N VAL A 159 3.01 -6.52 15.51
CA VAL A 159 3.86 -6.24 14.35
C VAL A 159 2.98 -6.01 13.13
N ASP A 160 3.27 -4.95 12.39
CA ASP A 160 2.59 -4.59 11.16
C ASP A 160 3.17 -5.37 9.97
N GLY A 161 2.34 -6.14 9.30
CA GLY A 161 2.65 -6.85 8.06
C GLY A 161 1.69 -6.49 6.93
N GLY A 162 1.14 -5.26 6.95
CA GLY A 162 0.20 -4.76 5.93
C GLY A 162 0.83 -3.84 4.91
N CYS A 163 0.32 -3.92 3.67
CA CYS A 163 0.68 -3.00 2.59
C CYS A 163 -0.46 -2.90 1.57
N GLY A 164 -0.83 -1.70 1.19
CA GLY A 164 -1.91 -1.45 0.24
C GLY A 164 -1.72 -2.17 -1.09
N GLY A 165 -2.79 -2.81 -1.57
CA GLY A 165 -2.79 -3.56 -2.83
C GLY A 165 -2.09 -4.93 -2.78
N TRP A 166 -1.69 -5.40 -1.60
CA TRP A 166 -1.25 -6.77 -1.44
C TRP A 166 -2.44 -7.74 -1.51
N GLY A 167 -2.18 -8.95 -1.97
CA GLY A 167 -3.01 -10.12 -1.78
C GLY A 167 -2.24 -11.16 -0.99
N THR A 168 -2.85 -12.30 -0.72
CA THR A 168 -2.28 -13.35 0.13
C THR A 168 -0.94 -13.91 -0.37
N ALA A 169 -0.65 -13.80 -1.68
CA ALA A 169 0.66 -14.17 -2.23
C ALA A 169 1.80 -13.32 -1.66
N GLN A 170 1.60 -12.01 -1.58
CA GLN A 170 2.61 -11.08 -1.05
C GLN A 170 2.69 -11.17 0.47
N GLU A 171 1.58 -11.37 1.15
CA GLU A 171 1.53 -11.62 2.60
C GLU A 171 2.32 -12.87 2.98
N LEU A 172 2.21 -13.95 2.21
CA LEU A 172 3.01 -15.17 2.38
C LEU A 172 4.50 -14.89 2.17
N LEU A 173 4.86 -14.15 1.12
CA LEU A 173 6.25 -13.82 0.83
C LEU A 173 6.83 -12.90 1.93
N TYR A 174 6.05 -11.94 2.41
CA TYR A 174 6.45 -11.09 3.54
C TYR A 174 6.62 -11.90 4.82
N LEU A 175 5.71 -12.83 5.11
CA LEU A 175 5.85 -13.73 6.26
C LEU A 175 7.21 -14.44 6.24
N ARG A 176 7.58 -15.01 5.09
CA ARG A 176 8.84 -15.75 4.90
C ARG A 176 10.09 -14.88 5.02
N GLU A 177 10.07 -13.72 4.36
CA GLU A 177 11.26 -12.87 4.23
C GLU A 177 11.54 -12.02 5.46
N GLN A 178 10.49 -11.53 6.13
CA GLN A 178 10.62 -10.59 7.24
C GLN A 178 9.80 -10.99 8.46
N GLY A 179 8.56 -11.45 8.25
CA GLY A 179 7.60 -11.66 9.33
C GLY A 179 8.06 -12.66 10.38
N LEU A 180 8.61 -13.79 9.94
CA LEU A 180 9.09 -14.85 10.85
C LEU A 180 10.32 -14.44 11.67
N ALA A 181 11.14 -13.51 11.17
CA ALA A 181 12.29 -13.00 11.92
C ALA A 181 11.88 -12.33 13.24
N TYR A 182 10.67 -11.77 13.30
CA TYR A 182 10.10 -11.20 14.53
C TYR A 182 9.69 -12.27 15.56
N GLN A 183 9.76 -13.54 15.26
CA GLN A 183 9.37 -14.65 16.14
C GLN A 183 7.94 -14.49 16.69
N PRO A 184 6.92 -14.37 15.82
CA PRO A 184 5.55 -14.20 16.26
C PRO A 184 5.04 -15.45 17.00
N ASP A 185 4.31 -15.26 18.08
CA ASP A 185 3.58 -16.34 18.77
C ASP A 185 2.24 -16.63 18.07
N LEU A 186 1.73 -15.61 17.33
CA LEU A 186 0.50 -15.68 16.58
C LEU A 186 0.63 -14.88 15.28
N VAL A 187 0.24 -15.47 14.17
CA VAL A 187 0.01 -14.78 12.89
C VAL A 187 -1.48 -14.65 12.67
N LEU A 188 -1.96 -13.41 12.51
CA LEU A 188 -3.33 -13.11 12.09
C LEU A 188 -3.30 -12.62 10.64
N LEU A 189 -4.10 -13.23 9.78
CA LEU A 189 -4.30 -12.75 8.42
C LEU A 189 -5.67 -12.04 8.35
N ALA A 190 -5.63 -10.74 8.06
CA ALA A 190 -6.80 -9.89 7.90
C ALA A 190 -7.19 -9.87 6.41
N PHE A 191 -8.05 -10.78 6.00
CA PHE A 191 -8.48 -10.98 4.62
C PHE A 191 -9.61 -10.02 4.25
N PHE A 192 -9.36 -9.11 3.33
CA PHE A 192 -10.36 -8.19 2.82
C PHE A 192 -11.12 -8.80 1.64
N VAL A 193 -12.39 -9.08 1.84
CA VAL A 193 -13.23 -9.73 0.81
C VAL A 193 -13.45 -8.88 -0.44
N GLY A 194 -13.19 -7.58 -0.37
CA GLY A 194 -13.43 -6.65 -1.48
C GLY A 194 -12.45 -6.81 -2.65
N ASN A 195 -11.22 -7.24 -2.40
CA ASN A 195 -10.17 -7.34 -3.41
C ASN A 195 -9.31 -8.59 -3.34
N ASP A 196 -9.07 -9.21 -2.17
CA ASP A 196 -8.04 -10.25 -2.00
C ASP A 196 -8.21 -11.45 -2.93
N VAL A 197 -9.46 -11.89 -3.18
CA VAL A 197 -9.70 -12.98 -4.14
C VAL A 197 -9.24 -12.59 -5.55
N GLY A 198 -9.53 -11.35 -5.95
CA GLY A 198 -9.09 -10.81 -7.23
C GLY A 198 -7.59 -10.58 -7.27
N ASP A 199 -7.02 -10.07 -6.19
CA ASP A 199 -5.59 -9.81 -6.06
C ASP A 199 -4.74 -11.09 -5.99
N ASN A 200 -5.34 -12.21 -5.61
CA ASN A 200 -4.69 -13.52 -5.63
C ASN A 200 -4.67 -14.17 -7.04
N SER A 201 -5.50 -13.71 -7.98
CA SER A 201 -5.63 -14.29 -9.32
C SER A 201 -5.19 -13.31 -10.40
N ILE A 202 -4.16 -13.67 -11.16
CA ILE A 202 -3.68 -12.85 -12.27
C ILE A 202 -4.73 -12.71 -13.39
N GLU A 203 -5.56 -13.71 -13.57
CA GLU A 203 -6.67 -13.71 -14.54
C GLU A 203 -7.72 -12.64 -14.17
N LEU A 204 -8.02 -12.50 -12.87
CA LEU A 204 -8.97 -11.50 -12.36
C LEU A 204 -8.33 -10.11 -12.29
N ALA A 205 -7.10 -10.01 -11.83
CA ALA A 205 -6.44 -8.73 -11.62
C ALA A 205 -6.07 -8.03 -12.93
N LEU A 206 -5.59 -8.77 -13.93
CA LEU A 206 -4.99 -8.22 -15.15
C LEU A 206 -5.63 -8.72 -16.45
N ASP A 207 -6.86 -9.27 -16.42
CA ASP A 207 -7.47 -9.91 -17.59
C ASP A 207 -6.53 -10.95 -18.24
N GLY A 208 -5.80 -11.73 -17.44
CA GLY A 208 -4.85 -12.76 -17.88
C GLY A 208 -3.55 -12.25 -18.50
N LYS A 209 -3.30 -10.95 -18.50
CA LYS A 209 -2.08 -10.35 -19.12
C LYS A 209 -0.87 -10.45 -18.19
N ARG A 210 -0.31 -11.64 -18.09
CA ARG A 210 0.80 -11.95 -17.16
C ARG A 210 2.06 -11.11 -17.38
N GLU A 211 2.30 -10.62 -18.61
CA GLU A 211 3.41 -9.74 -18.96
C GLU A 211 3.35 -8.37 -18.30
N PHE A 212 2.19 -7.96 -17.79
CA PHE A 212 2.02 -6.71 -17.07
C PHE A 212 2.03 -6.87 -15.55
N ALA A 213 2.23 -8.07 -15.04
CA ALA A 213 2.32 -8.29 -13.61
C ALA A 213 3.51 -7.52 -13.02
N ILE A 214 3.26 -6.70 -12.01
CA ILE A 214 4.29 -5.98 -11.25
C ILE A 214 4.42 -6.55 -9.83
N LYS A 215 3.47 -7.36 -9.39
CA LYS A 215 3.50 -8.11 -8.13
C LYS A 215 3.56 -9.62 -8.40
N PRO A 216 4.09 -10.41 -7.45
CA PRO A 216 4.12 -11.86 -7.58
C PRO A 216 2.71 -12.45 -7.50
N TYR A 217 2.49 -13.54 -8.26
CA TYR A 217 1.29 -14.34 -8.22
C TYR A 217 1.66 -15.81 -8.08
N TYR A 218 0.81 -16.56 -7.40
CA TYR A 218 0.86 -18.01 -7.46
C TYR A 218 -0.14 -18.51 -8.51
N VAL A 219 0.34 -19.28 -9.47
CA VAL A 219 -0.47 -19.76 -10.58
C VAL A 219 -0.59 -21.29 -10.55
N PRO A 220 -1.77 -21.85 -10.86
CA PRO A 220 -1.95 -23.30 -10.87
C PRO A 220 -1.08 -23.99 -11.93
N ARG A 221 -0.48 -25.12 -11.57
CA ARG A 221 0.15 -26.07 -12.47
C ARG A 221 -0.83 -27.20 -12.86
N PRO A 222 -0.55 -27.94 -13.95
CA PRO A 222 -1.37 -29.07 -14.34
C PRO A 222 -1.47 -30.19 -13.30
N ASP A 223 -0.48 -30.33 -12.41
CA ASP A 223 -0.46 -31.29 -11.31
C ASP A 223 -1.24 -30.84 -10.07
N GLY A 224 -1.90 -29.67 -10.13
CA GLY A 224 -2.67 -29.10 -9.04
C GLY A 224 -1.84 -28.32 -8.00
N THR A 225 -0.52 -28.26 -8.14
CA THR A 225 0.33 -27.42 -7.28
C THR A 225 0.30 -25.97 -7.76
N LEU A 226 0.77 -25.05 -6.90
CA LEU A 226 0.94 -23.64 -7.24
C LEU A 226 2.40 -23.34 -7.56
N GLU A 227 2.64 -22.58 -8.61
CA GLU A 227 3.94 -22.04 -8.99
C GLU A 227 3.98 -20.54 -8.74
N LEU A 228 5.07 -20.06 -8.12
CA LEU A 228 5.31 -18.63 -7.94
C LEU A 228 5.78 -18.02 -9.27
N LEU A 229 4.95 -17.14 -9.81
CA LEU A 229 5.29 -16.26 -10.93
C LEU A 229 5.83 -14.93 -10.38
N HIS A 230 7.12 -14.69 -10.58
CA HIS A 230 7.73 -13.43 -10.21
C HIS A 230 7.42 -12.33 -11.24
N PRO A 231 7.18 -11.09 -10.79
CA PRO A 231 7.04 -9.97 -11.70
C PRO A 231 8.35 -9.77 -12.46
N ASN A 232 8.22 -9.53 -13.77
CA ASN A 232 9.35 -9.16 -14.61
C ASN A 232 9.02 -7.84 -15.35
N PRO A 233 8.70 -6.76 -14.63
CA PRO A 233 8.42 -5.50 -15.29
C PRO A 233 9.70 -4.93 -15.89
N PRO A 234 9.62 -4.24 -17.04
CA PRO A 234 10.77 -3.59 -17.63
C PRO A 234 11.41 -2.63 -16.61
N ALA A 235 12.74 -2.65 -16.55
CA ALA A 235 13.47 -1.74 -15.69
C ALA A 235 13.12 -0.29 -16.07
N PRO A 236 12.89 0.61 -15.10
CA PRO A 236 12.66 2.01 -15.42
C PRO A 236 13.88 2.57 -16.17
N GLY A 237 13.63 3.24 -17.30
CA GLY A 237 14.69 3.99 -17.99
C GLY A 237 15.29 5.07 -17.07
N VAL A 238 16.38 5.71 -17.51
CA VAL A 238 17.08 6.75 -16.72
C VAL A 238 16.10 7.81 -16.19
N LEU A 239 15.20 8.28 -17.02
CA LEU A 239 14.20 9.28 -16.62
C LEU A 239 13.23 8.73 -15.57
N GLY A 240 12.79 7.48 -15.70
CA GLY A 240 11.94 6.82 -14.69
C GLY A 240 12.66 6.66 -13.35
N HIS A 241 13.95 6.35 -13.37
CA HIS A 241 14.76 6.29 -12.16
C HIS A 241 14.87 7.67 -11.48
N VAL A 242 15.14 8.72 -12.23
CA VAL A 242 15.17 10.10 -11.72
C VAL A 242 13.82 10.50 -11.13
N ALA A 243 12.72 10.21 -11.82
CA ALA A 243 11.37 10.48 -11.31
C ALA A 243 11.10 9.75 -9.99
N ASN A 244 11.49 8.48 -9.87
CA ASN A 244 11.34 7.74 -8.62
C ASN A 244 12.14 8.35 -7.46
N VAL A 245 13.39 8.77 -7.71
CA VAL A 245 14.20 9.48 -6.70
C VAL A 245 13.53 10.80 -6.29
N LEU A 246 13.02 11.56 -7.25
CA LEU A 246 12.32 12.81 -6.97
C LEU A 246 11.02 12.59 -6.18
N ARG A 247 10.26 11.55 -6.50
CA ARG A 247 9.05 11.17 -5.74
C ARG A 247 9.37 10.86 -4.27
N LEU A 248 10.48 10.19 -4.02
CA LEU A 248 10.88 9.81 -2.66
C LEU A 248 11.41 10.99 -1.84
N HIS A 249 12.05 11.96 -2.52
CA HIS A 249 12.87 12.95 -1.80
C HIS A 249 12.46 14.41 -2.04
N SER A 250 11.54 14.70 -2.96
CA SER A 250 11.12 16.08 -3.28
C SER A 250 9.63 16.30 -3.10
N THR A 251 9.29 17.07 -2.09
CA THR A 251 7.91 17.51 -1.84
C THR A 251 7.40 18.45 -2.94
N ALA A 252 8.28 19.30 -3.46
CA ALA A 252 7.95 20.19 -4.58
C ALA A 252 7.63 19.39 -5.86
N TYR A 253 8.41 18.35 -6.15
CA TYR A 253 8.12 17.47 -7.30
C TYR A 253 6.76 16.78 -7.15
N ASN A 254 6.45 16.30 -5.95
CA ASN A 254 5.19 15.64 -5.66
C ASN A 254 3.99 16.56 -5.80
N PHE A 255 4.12 17.81 -5.32
CA PHE A 255 3.12 18.83 -5.53
C PHE A 255 2.90 19.11 -7.02
N LEU A 256 3.96 19.22 -7.80
CA LEU A 256 3.86 19.42 -9.24
C LEU A 256 3.15 18.22 -9.92
N GLU A 257 3.60 17.01 -9.58
CA GLU A 257 3.08 15.78 -10.18
C GLU A 257 1.61 15.53 -9.84
N SER A 258 1.26 15.49 -8.56
CA SER A 258 -0.08 15.14 -8.09
C SER A 258 -1.02 16.34 -8.02
N GLY A 259 -0.50 17.51 -7.62
CA GLY A 259 -1.29 18.71 -7.41
C GLY A 259 -1.59 19.50 -8.68
N VAL A 260 -0.61 19.68 -9.57
CA VAL A 260 -0.74 20.54 -10.75
C VAL A 260 -1.05 19.73 -12.01
N LEU A 261 -0.20 18.77 -12.37
CA LEU A 261 -0.36 18.03 -13.63
C LEU A 261 -1.65 17.23 -13.68
N ARG A 262 -2.03 16.60 -12.56
CA ARG A 262 -3.30 15.87 -12.46
C ARG A 262 -4.51 16.79 -12.60
N LYS A 263 -4.53 17.95 -11.94
CA LYS A 263 -5.62 18.94 -12.06
C LYS A 263 -5.74 19.54 -13.46
N LEU A 264 -4.65 19.57 -14.22
CA LEU A 264 -4.64 20.01 -15.61
C LEU A 264 -5.03 18.90 -16.60
N GLY A 265 -5.40 17.69 -16.11
CA GLY A 265 -5.77 16.57 -16.96
C GLY A 265 -4.61 16.03 -17.79
N ARG A 266 -3.36 16.29 -17.38
CA ARG A 266 -2.14 15.86 -18.07
C ARG A 266 -1.62 14.52 -17.52
N ASP A 267 -2.54 13.60 -17.27
CA ASP A 267 -2.22 12.21 -16.88
C ASP A 267 -1.38 11.49 -17.94
N ASP A 268 -1.46 11.96 -19.21
CA ASP A 268 -0.61 11.50 -20.30
C ASP A 268 0.88 11.74 -20.03
N LEU A 269 1.24 12.89 -19.47
CA LEU A 269 2.61 13.20 -19.07
C LEU A 269 3.06 12.40 -17.83
N LEU A 270 2.10 12.00 -16.98
CA LEU A 270 2.36 11.22 -15.78
C LEU A 270 2.41 9.72 -16.09
N SER A 271 1.62 9.23 -17.05
CA SER A 271 1.51 7.81 -17.37
C SER A 271 2.82 7.21 -17.91
N ALA A 272 3.60 7.99 -18.66
CA ALA A 272 4.93 7.57 -19.12
C ALA A 272 5.92 7.33 -17.97
N TRP A 273 5.63 7.84 -16.75
CA TRP A 273 6.49 7.82 -15.57
C TRP A 273 5.93 6.92 -14.46
N ARG A 274 4.63 6.58 -14.53
CA ARG A 274 3.91 5.74 -13.56
C ARG A 274 3.97 4.28 -13.95
N THR A 275 5.11 3.65 -13.72
CA THR A 275 5.23 2.21 -13.98
C THR A 275 4.51 1.34 -12.95
N LEU A 276 4.16 1.87 -11.77
CA LEU A 276 3.45 1.12 -10.72
C LEU A 276 1.94 1.35 -10.75
N ASP A 277 1.45 2.60 -10.76
CA ASP A 277 0.01 2.92 -10.67
C ASP A 277 -0.80 2.63 -11.95
N ALA A 278 -0.16 2.66 -13.13
CA ALA A 278 -0.87 2.51 -14.40
C ALA A 278 -1.08 1.04 -14.82
N LEU A 279 -0.26 0.13 -14.31
CA LEU A 279 -0.26 -1.27 -14.75
C LEU A 279 -1.11 -2.21 -13.89
N GLU A 280 -1.47 -1.80 -12.67
CA GLU A 280 -2.15 -2.67 -11.71
C GLU A 280 -3.46 -2.12 -11.13
N ARG A 281 -4.21 -1.35 -11.86
CA ARG A 281 -5.60 -1.17 -11.42
C ARG A 281 -6.36 -2.45 -11.73
N PRO A 282 -6.77 -3.21 -10.70
CA PRO A 282 -7.57 -4.41 -10.92
C PRO A 282 -8.81 -4.02 -11.73
N ARG A 283 -9.03 -4.67 -12.85
CA ARG A 283 -10.21 -4.43 -13.67
C ARG A 283 -11.41 -5.23 -13.19
N TYR A 284 -11.21 -6.10 -12.22
CA TYR A 284 -12.32 -6.82 -11.62
C TYR A 284 -13.22 -5.84 -10.84
N GLN A 285 -14.50 -5.99 -11.03
CA GLN A 285 -15.47 -5.25 -10.24
C GLN A 285 -15.58 -5.97 -8.88
N GLY A 286 -15.20 -5.30 -7.79
CA GLY A 286 -15.24 -5.87 -6.43
C GLY A 286 -16.59 -6.46 -6.03
N ASN A 287 -17.68 -6.03 -6.68
CA ASN A 287 -19.01 -6.59 -6.48
C ASN A 287 -19.18 -8.03 -7.02
N LEU A 288 -18.29 -8.51 -7.87
CA LEU A 288 -18.37 -9.85 -8.43
C LEU A 288 -18.06 -10.95 -7.40
N VAL A 289 -17.39 -10.59 -6.31
CA VAL A 289 -17.12 -11.51 -5.20
C VAL A 289 -18.42 -12.03 -4.54
N TYR A 290 -19.52 -11.30 -4.69
CA TYR A 290 -20.84 -11.67 -4.15
C TYR A 290 -21.65 -12.62 -5.04
N ARG A 291 -21.16 -12.95 -6.25
CA ARG A 291 -21.88 -13.84 -7.15
C ARG A 291 -21.86 -15.28 -6.66
N THR A 292 -23.03 -15.87 -6.51
CA THR A 292 -23.18 -17.29 -6.15
C THR A 292 -22.95 -18.22 -7.36
N ARG A 293 -23.14 -17.70 -8.58
CA ARG A 293 -22.80 -18.39 -9.84
C ARG A 293 -21.45 -17.89 -10.32
N LEU A 294 -20.40 -18.60 -9.95
CA LEU A 294 -19.03 -18.25 -10.29
C LEU A 294 -18.71 -18.56 -11.76
N THR A 295 -18.01 -17.64 -12.43
CA THR A 295 -17.29 -17.93 -13.67
C THR A 295 -16.07 -18.82 -13.38
N ASP A 296 -15.43 -19.35 -14.43
CA ASP A 296 -14.24 -20.19 -14.27
C ASP A 296 -13.11 -19.42 -13.59
N ASP A 297 -12.89 -18.14 -13.95
CA ASP A 297 -11.87 -17.29 -13.35
C ASP A 297 -12.12 -17.08 -11.85
N TRP A 298 -13.37 -16.84 -11.44
CA TRP A 298 -13.71 -16.68 -10.03
C TRP A 298 -13.61 -18.00 -9.26
N ARG A 299 -13.92 -19.15 -9.89
CA ARG A 299 -13.68 -20.46 -9.27
C ARG A 299 -12.18 -20.68 -9.05
N SER A 300 -11.37 -20.36 -10.06
CA SER A 300 -9.91 -20.42 -9.97
C SER A 300 -9.38 -19.48 -8.90
N GLY A 301 -9.85 -18.23 -8.87
CA GLY A 301 -9.46 -17.25 -7.85
C GLY A 301 -9.72 -17.72 -6.41
N TRP A 302 -10.89 -18.31 -6.15
CA TRP A 302 -11.20 -18.90 -4.84
C TRP A 302 -10.34 -20.13 -4.54
N ALA A 303 -10.04 -20.98 -5.53
CA ALA A 303 -9.18 -22.15 -5.35
C ALA A 303 -7.72 -21.73 -5.04
N ILE A 304 -7.21 -20.70 -5.72
CA ILE A 304 -5.89 -20.10 -5.42
C ILE A 304 -5.88 -19.52 -4.03
N THR A 305 -6.92 -18.77 -3.66
CA THR A 305 -7.08 -18.18 -2.31
C THR A 305 -7.07 -19.26 -1.23
N ASP A 306 -7.81 -20.34 -1.41
CA ASP A 306 -7.85 -21.49 -0.50
C ASP A 306 -6.48 -22.11 -0.29
N ALA A 307 -5.73 -22.33 -1.38
CA ALA A 307 -4.38 -22.88 -1.33
C ALA A 307 -3.39 -21.91 -0.65
N LEU A 308 -3.45 -20.60 -0.96
CA LEU A 308 -2.58 -19.60 -0.37
C LEU A 308 -2.82 -19.46 1.14
N LEU A 309 -4.07 -19.42 1.58
CA LEU A 309 -4.39 -19.39 3.02
C LEU A 309 -3.84 -20.64 3.74
N GLY A 310 -3.90 -21.81 3.07
CA GLY A 310 -3.26 -23.02 3.57
C GLY A 310 -1.75 -22.87 3.70
N MET A 311 -1.08 -22.30 2.70
CA MET A 311 0.36 -22.08 2.71
C MET A 311 0.78 -21.09 3.83
N VAL A 312 0.05 -20.00 4.04
CA VAL A 312 0.32 -19.05 5.13
C VAL A 312 0.18 -19.73 6.49
N ARG A 313 -0.92 -20.50 6.67
CA ARG A 313 -1.14 -21.27 7.91
C ARG A 313 0.01 -22.24 8.17
N ASP A 314 0.38 -23.02 7.16
CA ASP A 314 1.42 -24.04 7.30
C ASP A 314 2.79 -23.42 7.59
N GLU A 315 3.11 -22.31 6.94
CA GLU A 315 4.34 -21.54 7.19
C GLU A 315 4.40 -21.04 8.63
N ALA A 316 3.32 -20.44 9.12
CA ALA A 316 3.24 -19.96 10.50
C ALA A 316 3.41 -21.11 11.52
N VAL A 317 2.68 -22.21 11.32
CA VAL A 317 2.67 -23.35 12.23
C VAL A 317 4.02 -24.09 12.22
N GLN A 318 4.67 -24.28 11.08
CA GLN A 318 6.00 -24.89 10.97
C GLN A 318 7.06 -24.11 11.74
N HIS A 319 6.88 -22.80 11.90
CA HIS A 319 7.79 -21.95 12.68
C HIS A 319 7.30 -21.70 14.12
N GLY A 320 6.35 -22.52 14.61
CA GLY A 320 5.90 -22.48 16.01
C GLY A 320 4.88 -21.39 16.33
N SER A 321 4.39 -20.65 15.33
CA SER A 321 3.33 -19.66 15.53
C SER A 321 1.94 -20.30 15.45
N ARG A 322 1.00 -19.77 16.23
CA ARG A 322 -0.43 -20.00 16.01
C ARG A 322 -0.88 -19.24 14.76
N PHE A 323 -1.98 -19.65 14.16
CA PHE A 323 -2.55 -18.95 13.00
C PHE A 323 -4.04 -18.69 13.19
N GLY A 324 -4.52 -17.52 12.79
CA GLY A 324 -5.92 -17.13 12.80
C GLY A 324 -6.29 -16.32 11.57
N LEU A 325 -7.52 -16.48 11.08
CA LEU A 325 -8.07 -15.79 9.93
C LEU A 325 -9.16 -14.81 10.39
N VAL A 326 -9.05 -13.55 9.96
CA VAL A 326 -10.02 -12.48 10.23
C VAL A 326 -10.59 -12.01 8.90
N LEU A 327 -11.91 -12.08 8.74
CA LEU A 327 -12.61 -11.52 7.60
C LEU A 327 -12.81 -10.02 7.81
N VAL A 328 -12.23 -9.21 6.94
CA VAL A 328 -12.46 -7.77 6.83
C VAL A 328 -13.57 -7.53 5.81
N PRO A 329 -14.73 -7.00 6.22
CA PRO A 329 -15.87 -6.83 5.31
C PRO A 329 -15.79 -5.52 4.53
N THR A 330 -16.45 -5.50 3.37
CA THR A 330 -16.74 -4.26 2.66
C THR A 330 -17.85 -3.47 3.35
N ARG A 331 -17.95 -2.17 3.03
CA ARG A 331 -19.07 -1.32 3.46
C ARG A 331 -20.43 -1.92 3.05
N GLY A 332 -20.51 -2.55 1.85
CA GLY A 332 -21.74 -3.18 1.36
C GLY A 332 -22.22 -4.34 2.22
N GLN A 333 -21.31 -5.06 2.90
CA GLN A 333 -21.70 -6.13 3.83
C GLN A 333 -22.21 -5.60 5.18
N VAL A 334 -21.77 -4.41 5.58
CA VAL A 334 -22.11 -3.80 6.87
C VAL A 334 -23.35 -2.90 6.76
N SER A 335 -23.42 -2.06 5.72
CA SER A 335 -24.52 -1.11 5.49
C SER A 335 -25.55 -1.64 4.50
N ASP A 336 -26.84 -1.62 4.91
CA ASP A 336 -27.95 -1.99 4.01
C ASP A 336 -28.18 -0.98 2.89
N GLU A 337 -27.83 0.29 3.12
CA GLU A 337 -27.88 1.34 2.11
C GLU A 337 -26.83 1.08 1.03
N ALA A 338 -25.57 0.85 1.43
CA ALA A 338 -24.49 0.55 0.50
C ALA A 338 -24.77 -0.74 -0.29
N TRP A 339 -25.32 -1.77 0.37
CA TRP A 339 -25.73 -3.01 -0.29
C TRP A 339 -26.80 -2.78 -1.36
N ARG A 340 -27.82 -1.99 -1.06
CA ARG A 340 -28.85 -1.63 -2.05
C ARG A 340 -28.25 -0.93 -3.28
N GLY A 341 -27.25 -0.08 -3.09
CA GLY A 341 -26.51 0.54 -4.17
C GLY A 341 -25.76 -0.46 -5.04
N ILE A 342 -25.14 -1.49 -4.46
CA ILE A 342 -24.46 -2.58 -5.18
C ILE A 342 -25.49 -3.42 -5.94
N ALA A 343 -26.53 -3.90 -5.26
CA ALA A 343 -27.53 -4.78 -5.84
C ALA A 343 -28.39 -4.09 -6.94
N GLY A 344 -28.47 -2.75 -6.93
CA GLY A 344 -29.23 -1.98 -7.92
C GLY A 344 -28.50 -1.69 -9.22
N ARG A 345 -27.16 -1.59 -9.21
CA ARG A 345 -26.37 -1.15 -10.38
C ARG A 345 -26.31 -2.16 -11.51
N ASP A 346 -26.30 -3.45 -11.23
CA ASP A 346 -26.05 -4.52 -12.22
C ASP A 346 -27.30 -5.28 -12.64
N GLY A 347 -28.50 -4.68 -12.57
CA GLY A 347 -29.73 -5.45 -12.73
C GLY A 347 -29.82 -6.59 -11.70
N GLY A 348 -29.39 -6.34 -10.49
CA GLY A 348 -29.01 -7.23 -9.36
C GLY A 348 -29.90 -8.44 -9.09
N ARG A 349 -31.13 -8.46 -9.63
CA ARG A 349 -32.00 -9.67 -9.60
C ARG A 349 -31.56 -10.75 -10.60
N GLN A 350 -30.78 -10.41 -11.64
CA GLN A 350 -30.29 -11.38 -12.63
C GLN A 350 -28.91 -11.94 -12.29
N ALA A 351 -28.13 -11.22 -11.44
CA ALA A 351 -26.73 -11.58 -11.18
C ALA A 351 -26.55 -12.64 -10.08
N GLY A 352 -27.60 -13.01 -9.32
CA GLY A 352 -27.49 -13.98 -8.22
C GLY A 352 -26.48 -13.50 -7.16
N LEU A 353 -26.57 -12.23 -6.73
CA LEU A 353 -25.71 -11.67 -5.70
C LEU A 353 -26.21 -12.07 -4.29
N ASP A 354 -25.28 -12.55 -3.47
CA ASP A 354 -25.48 -12.81 -2.05
C ASP A 354 -24.34 -12.17 -1.27
N ARG A 355 -24.67 -11.16 -0.43
CA ARG A 355 -23.65 -10.45 0.35
C ARG A 355 -22.94 -11.30 1.39
N THR A 356 -23.49 -12.45 1.74
CA THR A 356 -22.89 -13.39 2.70
C THR A 356 -22.08 -14.49 2.02
N PHE A 357 -22.09 -14.55 0.68
CA PHE A 357 -21.40 -15.58 -0.07
C PHE A 357 -19.89 -15.62 0.24
N PRO A 358 -19.12 -14.51 0.22
CA PRO A 358 -17.69 -14.56 0.53
C PRO A 358 -17.43 -15.01 1.98
N ASN A 359 -18.25 -14.63 2.95
CA ASN A 359 -18.13 -15.10 4.33
C ASN A 359 -18.26 -16.62 4.39
N SER A 360 -19.28 -17.18 3.70
CA SER A 360 -19.50 -18.62 3.62
C SER A 360 -18.33 -19.37 2.98
N GLN A 361 -17.68 -18.79 1.95
CA GLN A 361 -16.51 -19.39 1.34
C GLN A 361 -15.31 -19.38 2.32
N LEU A 362 -14.99 -18.26 2.93
CA LEU A 362 -13.89 -18.16 3.90
C LEU A 362 -14.12 -19.03 5.13
N GLN A 363 -15.37 -19.13 5.63
CA GLN A 363 -15.71 -20.03 6.74
C GLN A 363 -15.46 -21.50 6.38
N LYS A 364 -15.79 -21.93 5.14
CA LYS A 364 -15.49 -23.28 4.65
C LYS A 364 -13.99 -23.53 4.57
N ILE A 365 -13.22 -22.55 4.06
CA ILE A 365 -11.77 -22.62 3.98
C ILE A 365 -11.16 -22.74 5.38
N ALA A 366 -11.56 -21.88 6.31
CA ALA A 366 -11.10 -21.90 7.69
C ALA A 366 -11.41 -23.23 8.39
N ALA A 367 -12.62 -23.78 8.19
CA ALA A 367 -13.00 -25.07 8.74
C ALA A 367 -12.15 -26.22 8.15
N ARG A 368 -11.90 -26.24 6.83
CA ARG A 368 -11.03 -27.21 6.17
C ARG A 368 -9.60 -27.14 6.70
N LEU A 369 -9.11 -25.91 6.95
CA LEU A 369 -7.77 -25.64 7.49
C LEU A 369 -7.71 -25.84 9.03
N SER A 370 -8.82 -26.16 9.70
CA SER A 370 -8.90 -26.21 11.16
C SER A 370 -8.36 -24.94 11.82
N THR A 371 -8.67 -23.78 11.22
CA THR A 371 -8.16 -22.46 11.61
C THR A 371 -9.25 -21.67 12.34
N PRO A 372 -8.99 -21.08 13.51
CA PRO A 372 -9.87 -20.13 14.14
C PRO A 372 -10.21 -18.97 13.19
N PHE A 373 -11.49 -18.64 13.07
CA PHE A 373 -12.03 -17.67 12.13
C PHE A 373 -12.91 -16.63 12.80
N LEU A 374 -12.62 -15.36 12.55
CA LEU A 374 -13.43 -14.23 12.97
C LEU A 374 -14.07 -13.54 11.77
N ASP A 375 -15.40 -13.45 11.75
CA ASP A 375 -16.15 -12.61 10.83
C ASP A 375 -16.45 -11.27 11.49
N LEU A 376 -15.90 -10.16 10.93
CA LEU A 376 -16.13 -8.81 11.44
C LEU A 376 -17.45 -8.19 10.98
N VAL A 377 -18.26 -8.84 10.12
CA VAL A 377 -19.57 -8.32 9.73
C VAL A 377 -20.50 -8.13 10.93
N PRO A 378 -20.72 -9.13 11.81
CA PRO A 378 -21.63 -8.98 12.94
C PRO A 378 -21.26 -7.83 13.89
N PRO A 379 -20.03 -7.70 14.40
CA PRO A 379 -19.69 -6.61 15.32
C PRO A 379 -19.78 -5.23 14.66
N LEU A 380 -19.38 -5.07 13.39
CA LEU A 380 -19.50 -3.80 12.69
C LEU A 380 -20.97 -3.43 12.42
N ARG A 381 -21.83 -4.39 12.07
CA ARG A 381 -23.26 -4.12 11.92
C ARG A 381 -23.93 -3.73 13.24
N ALA A 382 -23.56 -4.38 14.33
CA ALA A 382 -24.07 -4.03 15.67
C ALA A 382 -23.68 -2.59 16.03
N ALA A 383 -22.41 -2.23 15.90
CA ALA A 383 -21.91 -0.90 16.17
C ALA A 383 -22.57 0.19 15.29
N LEU A 384 -22.80 -0.10 14.01
CA LEU A 384 -23.56 0.79 13.13
C LEU A 384 -25.00 0.98 13.59
N GLY A 385 -25.66 -0.11 14.01
CA GLY A 385 -27.04 -0.08 14.56
C GLY A 385 -27.17 0.66 15.88
N GLU A 386 -26.10 0.69 16.68
CA GLU A 386 -25.99 1.44 17.94
C GLU A 386 -25.62 2.93 17.73
N GLY A 387 -25.40 3.36 16.49
CA GLY A 387 -25.09 4.75 16.16
C GLY A 387 -23.65 5.16 16.52
N GLN A 388 -22.69 4.23 16.52
CA GLN A 388 -21.28 4.51 16.85
C GLN A 388 -20.56 5.33 15.77
N GLY A 389 -21.31 6.04 14.89
CA GLY A 389 -20.79 6.92 13.84
C GLY A 389 -20.55 6.19 12.50
N PRO A 390 -20.04 6.90 11.49
CA PRO A 390 -19.65 6.27 10.22
C PRO A 390 -18.45 5.36 10.47
N LEU A 391 -18.60 4.06 10.15
CA LEU A 391 -17.53 3.06 10.30
C LEU A 391 -16.63 2.99 9.06
N TYR A 392 -17.09 3.52 7.93
CA TYR A 392 -16.37 3.61 6.66
C TYR A 392 -16.44 5.03 6.11
N TYR A 393 -15.41 5.45 5.43
CA TYR A 393 -15.47 6.65 4.60
C TYR A 393 -16.41 6.43 3.41
N ASP A 394 -17.08 7.48 2.96
CA ASP A 394 -18.12 7.36 1.93
C ASP A 394 -17.56 7.11 0.54
N ASN A 395 -16.49 7.80 0.17
CA ASN A 395 -15.85 7.69 -1.14
C ASN A 395 -14.66 6.75 -1.12
N ASP A 396 -13.82 6.81 -0.09
CA ASP A 396 -12.61 5.98 0.04
C ASP A 396 -12.94 4.52 0.37
N GLN A 397 -14.05 4.24 1.09
CA GLN A 397 -14.56 2.92 1.44
C GLN A 397 -13.74 2.14 2.48
N HIS A 398 -12.62 2.67 2.99
CA HIS A 398 -11.90 2.10 4.12
C HIS A 398 -12.51 2.50 5.46
N TRP A 399 -12.07 1.86 6.53
CA TRP A 399 -12.55 2.16 7.87
C TRP A 399 -12.14 3.55 8.34
N THR A 400 -13.07 4.22 9.02
CA THR A 400 -12.78 5.39 9.86
C THR A 400 -12.10 4.95 11.17
N ALA A 401 -11.67 5.89 11.99
CA ALA A 401 -11.18 5.61 13.34
C ALA A 401 -12.18 4.79 14.17
N ALA A 402 -13.50 5.04 14.01
CA ALA A 402 -14.56 4.26 14.67
C ALA A 402 -14.60 2.82 14.16
N GLY A 403 -14.49 2.60 12.84
CA GLY A 403 -14.42 1.25 12.28
C GLY A 403 -13.22 0.46 12.80
N HIS A 404 -12.06 1.09 12.87
CA HIS A 404 -10.84 0.51 13.44
C HIS A 404 -11.02 0.16 14.93
N ALA A 405 -11.69 1.00 15.71
CA ALA A 405 -11.95 0.74 17.13
C ALA A 405 -12.85 -0.49 17.34
N VAL A 406 -13.90 -0.62 16.54
CA VAL A 406 -14.80 -1.79 16.59
C VAL A 406 -14.04 -3.07 16.21
N ALA A 407 -13.23 -3.02 15.14
CA ALA A 407 -12.40 -4.14 14.71
C ALA A 407 -11.41 -4.56 15.80
N ALA A 408 -10.68 -3.61 16.41
CA ALA A 408 -9.73 -3.88 17.49
C ALA A 408 -10.39 -4.59 18.69
N GLN A 409 -11.56 -4.12 19.12
CA GLN A 409 -12.32 -4.73 20.22
C GLN A 409 -12.79 -6.14 19.87
N ALA A 410 -13.30 -6.35 18.65
CA ALA A 410 -13.76 -7.65 18.20
C ALA A 410 -12.61 -8.66 18.12
N ILE A 411 -11.48 -8.27 17.55
CA ILE A 411 -10.26 -9.09 17.47
C ILE A 411 -9.75 -9.38 18.88
N GLY A 412 -9.70 -8.40 19.78
CA GLY A 412 -9.26 -8.60 21.16
C GLY A 412 -10.12 -9.63 21.91
N ARG A 413 -11.46 -9.61 21.73
CA ARG A 413 -12.35 -10.65 22.29
C ARG A 413 -12.07 -12.02 21.68
N PHE A 414 -11.95 -12.10 20.36
CA PHE A 414 -11.64 -13.32 19.64
C PHE A 414 -10.32 -13.96 20.11
N LEU A 415 -9.28 -13.17 20.33
CA LEU A 415 -7.99 -13.67 20.83
C LEU A 415 -8.11 -14.28 22.23
N ARG A 416 -8.89 -13.66 23.10
CA ARG A 416 -9.15 -14.21 24.43
C ARG A 416 -9.90 -15.53 24.38
N GLU A 417 -10.95 -15.61 23.59
CA GLU A 417 -11.81 -16.79 23.46
C GLU A 417 -11.06 -17.98 22.84
N GLN A 418 -10.23 -17.74 21.84
CA GLN A 418 -9.54 -18.81 21.11
C GLN A 418 -8.24 -19.26 21.76
N TRP A 419 -7.51 -18.35 22.38
CA TRP A 419 -6.14 -18.63 22.82
C TRP A 419 -5.77 -18.12 24.22
N ALA A 420 -6.74 -17.62 24.95
CA ALA A 420 -6.55 -16.98 26.25
C ALA A 420 -5.49 -15.83 26.20
N VAL A 421 -5.38 -15.16 25.08
CA VAL A 421 -4.51 -13.99 24.89
C VAL A 421 -5.12 -12.78 25.55
N GLY A 422 -4.41 -12.15 26.49
CA GLY A 422 -4.91 -10.99 27.24
C GLY A 422 -5.91 -11.36 28.33
N SER A 423 -5.88 -12.60 28.87
CA SER A 423 -6.69 -13.04 30.01
C SER A 423 -5.87 -13.07 31.30
#